data_1b99fb4d773d505eb478759d0249a3bd
#
_entry.id   1b99fb4d773d505eb478759d0249a3bd
#
_cell.length_a   1.000
_cell.length_b   1.000
_cell.length_c   1.000
_cell.angle_alpha   90.00
_cell.angle_beta   90.00
_cell.angle_gamma   90.00
#
_symmetry.space_group_name_H-M   'P 1'
#
loop_
_entity.id
_entity.type
_entity.pdbx_description
1 polymer ?
#
loop_
_entity_poly.entity_id
_entity_poly.type
_entity_poly.pdbx_seq_one_letter_code
_entity_poly.pdbx_strand_id
1 'polypeptide(L)'
;MDQNFNKVFWDACANGDFPMVCSQIKAGADVNYQNGDGRTALMRASKRDRKDVVQVLLDNGADVNITDNKGKTALMTAAKRGNKTILKALIDAGADVNAKDDRGRTALMRACLLGQDRCVEVLLDAGAKINDQDEVGRSALMEACIAFKRDTIHLLLERNADVNLFDNNGVTALMRAAYGGYPSLVEKLLAYGADKDMTDKQGRVALDYVREHCRAQLEPILR
;
A
#
# COMPACT_ATOMS: atom_id res chain seq x y z
N MET A 1 -10.92 6.03 -32.63
CA MET A 1 -9.75 6.95 -32.55
C MET A 1 -8.47 6.17 -32.85
N ASP A 2 -7.53 6.81 -33.55
CA ASP A 2 -6.29 6.17 -33.96
C ASP A 2 -5.45 5.76 -32.75
N GLN A 3 -4.94 4.53 -32.74
CA GLN A 3 -4.07 4.00 -31.66
C GLN A 3 -2.85 4.91 -31.40
N ASN A 4 -2.38 5.60 -32.42
CA ASN A 4 -1.28 6.53 -32.31
C ASN A 4 -1.66 7.79 -31.51
N PHE A 5 -2.91 8.30 -31.65
CA PHE A 5 -3.40 9.44 -30.91
C PHE A 5 -3.45 9.19 -29.40
N ASN A 6 -4.01 8.06 -28.98
CA ASN A 6 -4.07 7.67 -27.58
C ASN A 6 -2.66 7.40 -26.99
N LYS A 7 -1.74 6.89 -27.79
CA LYS A 7 -0.36 6.69 -27.36
C LYS A 7 0.34 8.04 -27.09
N VAL A 8 0.18 9.02 -27.99
CA VAL A 8 0.75 10.38 -27.82
C VAL A 8 0.20 11.02 -26.54
N PHE A 9 -1.08 10.95 -26.31
CA PHE A 9 -1.71 11.45 -25.08
C PHE A 9 -1.13 10.77 -23.82
N TRP A 10 -1.06 9.44 -23.84
CA TRP A 10 -0.55 8.65 -22.72
C TRP A 10 0.93 8.95 -22.41
N ASP A 11 1.77 9.12 -23.45
CA ASP A 11 3.17 9.50 -23.31
C ASP A 11 3.33 10.94 -22.79
N ALA A 12 2.51 11.89 -23.25
CA ALA A 12 2.48 13.25 -22.74
C ALA A 12 2.14 13.29 -21.24
N CYS A 13 1.14 12.52 -20.82
CA CYS A 13 0.77 12.38 -19.40
C CYS A 13 1.92 11.78 -18.56
N ALA A 14 2.61 10.79 -19.10
CA ALA A 14 3.77 10.18 -18.44
C ALA A 14 4.93 11.14 -18.24
N ASN A 15 5.19 11.98 -19.24
CA ASN A 15 6.30 12.92 -19.26
C ASN A 15 6.00 14.20 -18.48
N GLY A 16 4.73 14.48 -18.21
CA GLY A 16 4.31 15.72 -17.57
C GLY A 16 4.28 16.90 -18.55
N ASP A 17 4.09 16.60 -19.83
CA ASP A 17 3.94 17.63 -20.86
C ASP A 17 2.53 18.22 -20.77
N PHE A 18 2.36 19.11 -19.81
CA PHE A 18 1.07 19.71 -19.50
C PHE A 18 0.42 20.43 -20.70
N PRO A 19 1.13 21.26 -21.51
CA PRO A 19 0.57 21.87 -22.71
C PRO A 19 0.03 20.83 -23.70
N MET A 20 0.80 19.76 -23.95
CA MET A 20 0.38 18.69 -24.85
C MET A 20 -0.84 17.93 -24.29
N VAL A 21 -0.86 17.62 -22.99
CA VAL A 21 -2.00 16.98 -22.34
C VAL A 21 -3.27 17.81 -22.53
N CYS A 22 -3.23 19.11 -22.25
CA CYS A 22 -4.36 20.01 -22.43
C CYS A 22 -4.83 20.09 -23.89
N SER A 23 -3.88 20.14 -24.84
CA SER A 23 -4.18 20.14 -26.27
C SER A 23 -4.88 18.87 -26.72
N GLN A 24 -4.38 17.70 -26.26
CA GLN A 24 -4.97 16.41 -26.61
C GLN A 24 -6.38 16.21 -26.01
N ILE A 25 -6.61 16.65 -24.76
CA ILE A 25 -7.94 16.63 -24.14
C ILE A 25 -8.92 17.48 -24.96
N LYS A 26 -8.53 18.71 -25.36
CA LYS A 26 -9.35 19.58 -26.22
C LYS A 26 -9.63 18.95 -27.59
N ALA A 27 -8.70 18.17 -28.11
CA ALA A 27 -8.87 17.42 -29.36
C ALA A 27 -9.70 16.14 -29.20
N GLY A 28 -10.24 15.85 -27.99
CA GLY A 28 -11.12 14.72 -27.73
C GLY A 28 -10.41 13.45 -27.33
N ALA A 29 -9.21 13.53 -26.72
CA ALA A 29 -8.56 12.36 -26.17
C ALA A 29 -9.42 11.68 -25.10
N ASP A 30 -9.49 10.35 -25.15
CA ASP A 30 -10.16 9.57 -24.11
C ASP A 30 -9.28 9.54 -22.87
N VAL A 31 -9.68 10.29 -21.84
CA VAL A 31 -8.95 10.37 -20.56
C VAL A 31 -8.91 9.03 -19.80
N ASN A 32 -9.85 8.13 -20.13
CA ASN A 32 -9.99 6.80 -19.53
C ASN A 32 -9.41 5.68 -20.39
N TYR A 33 -8.74 6.03 -21.51
CA TYR A 33 -8.10 5.04 -22.36
C TYR A 33 -7.16 4.13 -21.57
N GLN A 34 -7.32 2.82 -21.74
CA GLN A 34 -6.44 1.81 -21.16
C GLN A 34 -5.50 1.25 -22.23
N ASN A 35 -4.20 1.24 -21.93
CA ASN A 35 -3.23 0.58 -22.79
C ASN A 35 -3.32 -0.97 -22.69
N GLY A 36 -2.48 -1.71 -23.42
CA GLY A 36 -2.46 -3.17 -23.40
C GLY A 36 -2.26 -3.83 -22.03
N ASP A 37 -1.69 -3.09 -21.05
CA ASP A 37 -1.58 -3.54 -19.64
C ASP A 37 -2.83 -3.17 -18.80
N GLY A 38 -3.87 -2.60 -19.38
CA GLY A 38 -5.03 -2.06 -18.67
C GLY A 38 -4.78 -0.73 -17.94
N ARG A 39 -3.64 -0.08 -18.17
CA ARG A 39 -3.27 1.15 -17.44
C ARG A 39 -3.81 2.40 -18.09
N THR A 40 -4.32 3.31 -17.24
CA THR A 40 -4.77 4.65 -17.66
C THR A 40 -3.65 5.69 -17.61
N ALA A 41 -3.87 6.84 -18.25
CA ALA A 41 -3.01 8.01 -18.13
C ALA A 41 -2.90 8.48 -16.68
N LEU A 42 -4.00 8.44 -15.92
CA LEU A 42 -4.04 8.79 -14.50
C LEU A 42 -3.09 7.92 -13.64
N MET A 43 -3.09 6.60 -13.85
CA MET A 43 -2.15 5.70 -13.18
C MET A 43 -0.69 6.03 -13.52
N ARG A 44 -0.44 6.39 -14.77
CA ARG A 44 0.90 6.72 -15.25
C ARG A 44 1.40 8.02 -14.67
N ALA A 45 0.58 9.08 -14.70
CA ALA A 45 0.88 10.38 -14.10
C ALA A 45 1.12 10.25 -12.59
N SER A 46 0.27 9.50 -11.88
CA SER A 46 0.42 9.20 -10.45
C SER A 46 1.75 8.49 -10.13
N LYS A 47 2.15 7.52 -10.97
CA LYS A 47 3.43 6.80 -10.81
C LYS A 47 4.65 7.72 -10.97
N ARG A 48 4.53 8.76 -11.80
CA ARG A 48 5.60 9.68 -12.17
C ARG A 48 5.59 10.99 -11.38
N ASP A 49 4.69 11.14 -10.40
CA ASP A 49 4.50 12.35 -9.59
C ASP A 49 4.18 13.61 -10.44
N ARG A 50 3.34 13.44 -11.47
CA ARG A 50 2.92 14.53 -12.35
C ARG A 50 1.64 15.17 -11.81
N LYS A 51 1.74 15.98 -10.77
CA LYS A 51 0.60 16.54 -10.01
C LYS A 51 -0.34 17.34 -10.88
N ASP A 52 0.20 18.23 -11.71
CA ASP A 52 -0.59 19.09 -12.59
C ASP A 52 -1.37 18.26 -13.62
N VAL A 53 -0.73 17.21 -14.16
CA VAL A 53 -1.38 16.28 -15.09
C VAL A 53 -2.46 15.47 -14.38
N VAL A 54 -2.21 14.99 -13.16
CA VAL A 54 -3.23 14.30 -12.36
C VAL A 54 -4.44 15.19 -12.18
N GLN A 55 -4.23 16.46 -11.77
CA GLN A 55 -5.34 17.38 -11.55
C GLN A 55 -6.15 17.62 -12.83
N VAL A 56 -5.49 17.92 -13.96
CA VAL A 56 -6.21 18.15 -15.21
C VAL A 56 -6.96 16.91 -15.71
N LEU A 57 -6.43 15.71 -15.48
CA LEU A 57 -7.15 14.47 -15.81
C LEU A 57 -8.42 14.31 -14.96
N LEU A 58 -8.31 14.57 -13.64
CA LEU A 58 -9.47 14.53 -12.73
C LEU A 58 -10.53 15.56 -13.12
N ASP A 59 -10.11 16.80 -13.41
CA ASP A 59 -11.01 17.88 -13.83
C ASP A 59 -11.73 17.58 -15.16
N ASN A 60 -11.20 16.65 -15.97
CA ASN A 60 -11.78 16.23 -17.24
C ASN A 60 -12.40 14.82 -17.18
N GLY A 61 -12.78 14.36 -15.99
CA GLY A 61 -13.59 13.15 -15.82
C GLY A 61 -12.80 11.84 -15.88
N ALA A 62 -11.51 11.86 -15.50
CA ALA A 62 -10.77 10.61 -15.33
C ALA A 62 -11.40 9.78 -14.20
N ASP A 63 -11.79 8.54 -14.52
CA ASP A 63 -12.28 7.59 -13.53
C ASP A 63 -11.12 7.08 -12.67
N VAL A 64 -11.16 7.42 -11.39
CA VAL A 64 -10.13 7.08 -10.39
C VAL A 64 -10.12 5.60 -10.02
N ASN A 65 -11.21 4.87 -10.31
CA ASN A 65 -11.42 3.49 -9.88
C ASN A 65 -11.11 2.45 -10.98
N ILE A 66 -10.74 2.88 -12.18
CA ILE A 66 -10.26 1.94 -13.20
C ILE A 66 -9.06 1.15 -12.65
N THR A 67 -9.03 -0.15 -12.94
CA THR A 67 -7.95 -1.06 -12.56
C THR A 67 -7.12 -1.47 -13.77
N ASP A 68 -5.81 -1.69 -13.55
CA ASP A 68 -4.95 -2.35 -14.55
C ASP A 68 -5.24 -3.86 -14.61
N ASN A 69 -4.61 -4.58 -15.55
CA ASN A 69 -4.75 -6.05 -15.70
C ASN A 69 -4.31 -6.86 -14.48
N LYS A 70 -3.92 -6.21 -13.39
CA LYS A 70 -3.56 -6.81 -12.09
C LYS A 70 -4.40 -6.25 -10.95
N GLY A 71 -5.57 -5.71 -11.26
CA GLY A 71 -6.48 -5.12 -10.28
C GLY A 71 -5.96 -3.85 -9.60
N LYS A 72 -4.88 -3.20 -10.09
CA LYS A 72 -4.27 -2.05 -9.42
C LYS A 72 -4.91 -0.75 -9.86
N THR A 73 -5.23 0.12 -8.87
CA THR A 73 -5.74 1.47 -9.08
C THR A 73 -4.63 2.53 -9.10
N ALA A 74 -4.99 3.75 -9.51
CA ALA A 74 -4.12 4.94 -9.39
C ALA A 74 -3.77 5.20 -7.91
N LEU A 75 -4.72 5.05 -6.98
CA LEU A 75 -4.53 5.22 -5.53
C LEU A 75 -3.45 4.27 -4.98
N MET A 76 -3.50 2.99 -5.33
CA MET A 76 -2.49 2.01 -4.93
C MET A 76 -1.10 2.38 -5.43
N THR A 77 -1.03 2.96 -6.62
CA THR A 77 0.24 3.42 -7.22
C THR A 77 0.77 4.64 -6.48
N ALA A 78 -0.07 5.64 -6.17
CA ALA A 78 0.29 6.83 -5.41
C ALA A 78 0.74 6.46 -3.98
N ALA A 79 0.01 5.56 -3.31
CA ALA A 79 0.35 5.04 -1.99
C ALA A 79 1.73 4.37 -1.97
N LYS A 80 2.00 3.49 -2.94
CA LYS A 80 3.30 2.84 -3.09
C LYS A 80 4.45 3.83 -3.29
N ARG A 81 4.19 4.95 -4.00
CA ARG A 81 5.21 5.97 -4.29
C ARG A 81 5.41 6.99 -3.19
N GLY A 82 4.53 7.02 -2.18
CA GLY A 82 4.57 8.02 -1.11
C GLY A 82 4.08 9.42 -1.55
N ASN A 83 3.34 9.49 -2.65
CA ASN A 83 2.88 10.75 -3.22
C ASN A 83 1.62 11.24 -2.49
N LYS A 84 1.77 11.78 -1.27
CA LYS A 84 0.67 12.24 -0.41
C LYS A 84 -0.29 13.19 -1.13
N THR A 85 0.24 14.14 -1.91
CA THR A 85 -0.59 15.15 -2.63
C THR A 85 -1.50 14.49 -3.67
N ILE A 86 -0.92 13.60 -4.50
CA ILE A 86 -1.69 12.86 -5.51
C ILE A 86 -2.67 11.90 -4.83
N LEU A 87 -2.22 11.20 -3.79
CA LEU A 87 -3.07 10.28 -3.02
C LEU A 87 -4.30 11.00 -2.50
N LYS A 88 -4.15 12.20 -1.92
CA LYS A 88 -5.25 13.00 -1.43
C LYS A 88 -6.18 13.45 -2.56
N ALA A 89 -5.64 13.94 -3.67
CA ALA A 89 -6.44 14.35 -4.83
C ALA A 89 -7.29 13.19 -5.37
N LEU A 90 -6.74 11.96 -5.41
CA LEU A 90 -7.49 10.76 -5.84
C LEU A 90 -8.61 10.40 -4.86
N ILE A 91 -8.36 10.50 -3.55
CA ILE A 91 -9.38 10.26 -2.52
C ILE A 91 -10.49 11.31 -2.61
N ASP A 92 -10.13 12.59 -2.72
CA ASP A 92 -11.08 13.70 -2.86
C ASP A 92 -11.93 13.55 -4.14
N ALA A 93 -11.40 12.90 -5.18
CA ALA A 93 -12.12 12.56 -6.42
C ALA A 93 -12.92 11.25 -6.35
N GLY A 94 -13.05 10.62 -5.17
CA GLY A 94 -13.87 9.42 -4.97
C GLY A 94 -13.18 8.08 -5.22
N ALA A 95 -11.85 8.02 -5.08
CA ALA A 95 -11.15 6.73 -5.16
C ALA A 95 -11.59 5.80 -4.02
N ASP A 96 -11.90 4.54 -4.36
CA ASP A 96 -12.15 3.51 -3.35
C ASP A 96 -10.86 3.20 -2.57
N VAL A 97 -10.83 3.67 -1.32
CA VAL A 97 -9.69 3.52 -0.41
C VAL A 97 -9.42 2.05 -0.07
N ASN A 98 -10.47 1.22 -0.13
CA ASN A 98 -10.43 -0.20 0.23
C ASN A 98 -10.38 -1.14 -0.98
N ALA A 99 -10.21 -0.62 -2.19
CA ALA A 99 -10.01 -1.44 -3.38
C ALA A 99 -8.87 -2.45 -3.18
N LYS A 100 -9.05 -3.67 -3.68
CA LYS A 100 -8.08 -4.76 -3.61
C LYS A 100 -7.57 -5.09 -5.02
N ASP A 101 -6.26 -5.30 -5.14
CA ASP A 101 -5.69 -5.86 -6.38
C ASP A 101 -5.91 -7.39 -6.47
N ASP A 102 -5.45 -8.02 -7.56
CA ASP A 102 -5.58 -9.47 -7.80
C ASP A 102 -4.90 -10.36 -6.74
N ARG A 103 -4.20 -9.77 -5.77
CA ARG A 103 -3.62 -10.45 -4.62
C ARG A 103 -4.28 -10.05 -3.30
N GLY A 104 -5.43 -9.41 -3.36
CA GLY A 104 -6.13 -8.89 -2.20
C GLY A 104 -5.43 -7.70 -1.51
N ARG A 105 -4.41 -7.08 -2.11
CA ARG A 105 -3.64 -6.00 -1.50
C ARG A 105 -4.30 -4.66 -1.68
N THR A 106 -4.42 -3.91 -0.59
CA THR A 106 -4.95 -2.55 -0.57
C THR A 106 -3.86 -1.49 -0.75
N ALA A 107 -4.27 -0.23 -0.95
CA ALA A 107 -3.37 0.93 -0.94
C ALA A 107 -2.62 1.05 0.40
N LEU A 108 -3.31 0.80 1.54
CA LEU A 108 -2.73 0.84 2.88
C LEU A 108 -1.58 -0.16 3.03
N MET A 109 -1.78 -1.42 2.66
CA MET A 109 -0.73 -2.46 2.72
C MET A 109 0.50 -2.07 1.91
N ARG A 110 0.32 -1.44 0.75
CA ARG A 110 1.42 -0.99 -0.11
C ARG A 110 2.20 0.17 0.49
N ALA A 111 1.50 1.12 1.13
CA ALA A 111 2.13 2.22 1.85
C ALA A 111 2.92 1.70 3.05
N CYS A 112 2.35 0.78 3.83
CA CYS A 112 2.97 0.20 5.02
C CYS A 112 4.24 -0.60 4.70
N LEU A 113 4.21 -1.44 3.67
CA LEU A 113 5.39 -2.19 3.21
C LEU A 113 6.58 -1.28 2.90
N LEU A 114 6.33 -0.08 2.38
CA LEU A 114 7.39 0.85 1.98
C LEU A 114 7.68 1.96 2.99
N GLY A 115 6.94 2.01 4.12
CA GLY A 115 7.13 3.03 5.15
C GLY A 115 6.71 4.42 4.69
N GLN A 116 5.61 4.52 3.95
CA GLN A 116 5.09 5.78 3.44
C GLN A 116 4.14 6.42 4.46
N ASP A 117 4.65 6.77 5.64
CA ASP A 117 3.88 7.14 6.84
C ASP A 117 2.84 8.22 6.57
N ARG A 118 3.21 9.27 5.81
CA ARG A 118 2.27 10.34 5.43
C ARG A 118 1.11 9.87 4.56
N CYS A 119 1.31 8.81 3.76
CA CYS A 119 0.24 8.21 2.98
C CYS A 119 -0.59 7.27 3.85
N VAL A 120 0.04 6.55 4.79
CA VAL A 120 -0.65 5.70 5.77
C VAL A 120 -1.63 6.52 6.59
N GLU A 121 -1.21 7.68 7.14
CA GLU A 121 -2.08 8.61 7.87
C GLU A 121 -3.31 9.00 7.03
N VAL A 122 -3.08 9.49 5.81
CA VAL A 122 -4.17 9.94 4.93
C VAL A 122 -5.13 8.81 4.58
N LEU A 123 -4.63 7.60 4.33
CA LEU A 123 -5.47 6.45 4.03
C LEU A 123 -6.33 6.04 5.23
N LEU A 124 -5.75 6.02 6.44
CA LEU A 124 -6.50 5.71 7.67
C LEU A 124 -7.55 6.78 7.97
N ASP A 125 -7.22 8.05 7.82
CA ASP A 125 -8.15 9.18 8.00
C ASP A 125 -9.30 9.14 6.97
N ALA A 126 -9.04 8.57 5.78
CA ALA A 126 -10.04 8.35 4.74
C ALA A 126 -10.84 7.04 4.88
N GLY A 127 -10.68 6.32 5.99
CA GLY A 127 -11.44 5.09 6.27
C GLY A 127 -10.86 3.80 5.68
N ALA A 128 -9.54 3.75 5.46
CA ALA A 128 -8.89 2.49 5.11
C ALA A 128 -9.08 1.45 6.22
N LYS A 129 -9.52 0.25 5.85
CA LYS A 129 -9.70 -0.87 6.77
C LYS A 129 -8.34 -1.40 7.23
N ILE A 130 -7.95 -1.01 8.45
CA ILE A 130 -6.62 -1.24 9.00
C ILE A 130 -6.28 -2.74 9.14
N ASN A 131 -7.29 -3.58 9.38
CA ASN A 131 -7.18 -5.01 9.64
C ASN A 131 -7.51 -5.89 8.42
N ASP A 132 -7.71 -5.30 7.25
CA ASP A 132 -7.88 -6.08 6.02
C ASP A 132 -6.65 -6.97 5.79
N GLN A 133 -6.91 -8.15 5.23
CA GLN A 133 -5.88 -9.12 4.88
C GLN A 133 -5.88 -9.38 3.37
N ASP A 134 -4.67 -9.61 2.82
CA ASP A 134 -4.48 -10.03 1.43
C ASP A 134 -4.77 -11.53 1.24
N GLU A 135 -4.64 -12.05 0.02
CA GLU A 135 -4.93 -13.47 -0.30
C GLU A 135 -4.05 -14.48 0.46
N VAL A 136 -2.89 -14.05 0.98
CA VAL A 136 -2.05 -14.91 1.82
C VAL A 136 -2.25 -14.65 3.32
N GLY A 137 -3.28 -13.85 3.68
CA GLY A 137 -3.65 -13.55 5.05
C GLY A 137 -2.81 -12.46 5.71
N ARG A 138 -2.05 -11.65 4.96
CA ARG A 138 -1.21 -10.60 5.53
C ARG A 138 -1.97 -9.30 5.72
N SER A 139 -1.85 -8.73 6.91
CA SER A 139 -2.34 -7.40 7.23
C SER A 139 -1.30 -6.30 6.95
N ALA A 140 -1.73 -5.04 6.98
CA ALA A 140 -0.85 -3.88 6.86
C ALA A 140 0.27 -3.87 7.93
N LEU A 141 -0.07 -4.26 9.18
CA LEU A 141 0.89 -4.37 10.29
C LEU A 141 1.95 -5.44 10.01
N MET A 142 1.54 -6.61 9.50
CA MET A 142 2.50 -7.67 9.14
C MET A 142 3.46 -7.22 8.02
N GLU A 143 2.96 -6.53 6.99
CA GLU A 143 3.81 -6.01 5.92
C GLU A 143 4.82 -4.97 6.44
N ALA A 144 4.40 -4.10 7.36
CA ALA A 144 5.28 -3.13 8.02
C ALA A 144 6.35 -3.83 8.89
N CYS A 145 5.99 -4.90 9.62
CA CYS A 145 6.91 -5.70 10.41
C CYS A 145 7.93 -6.46 9.54
N ILE A 146 7.50 -7.07 8.43
CA ILE A 146 8.38 -7.74 7.46
C ILE A 146 9.43 -6.76 6.91
N ALA A 147 9.01 -5.53 6.60
CA ALA A 147 9.88 -4.50 6.03
C ALA A 147 10.58 -3.63 7.09
N PHE A 148 10.36 -3.92 8.38
CA PHE A 148 10.92 -3.19 9.53
C PHE A 148 10.71 -1.66 9.45
N LYS A 149 9.46 -1.24 9.21
CA LYS A 149 9.07 0.18 9.12
C LYS A 149 8.59 0.69 10.48
N ARG A 150 9.53 1.12 11.32
CA ARG A 150 9.29 1.45 12.75
C ARG A 150 8.19 2.49 12.96
N ASP A 151 8.25 3.59 12.23
CA ASP A 151 7.29 4.68 12.37
C ASP A 151 5.89 4.27 11.88
N THR A 152 5.84 3.54 10.75
CA THR A 152 4.61 2.93 10.24
C THR A 152 4.00 1.95 11.24
N ILE A 153 4.83 1.07 11.86
CA ILE A 153 4.36 0.12 12.87
C ILE A 153 3.76 0.86 14.06
N HIS A 154 4.47 1.88 14.55
CA HIS A 154 3.99 2.70 15.66
C HIS A 154 2.63 3.35 15.32
N LEU A 155 2.54 3.98 14.16
CA LEU A 155 1.31 4.60 13.69
C LEU A 155 0.14 3.60 13.60
N LEU A 156 0.38 2.40 13.06
CA LEU A 156 -0.65 1.38 12.94
C LEU A 156 -1.15 0.90 14.32
N LEU A 157 -0.23 0.70 15.27
CA LEU A 157 -0.56 0.29 16.63
C LEU A 157 -1.35 1.38 17.37
N GLU A 158 -0.97 2.66 17.25
CA GLU A 158 -1.72 3.79 17.81
C GLU A 158 -3.13 3.94 17.19
N ARG A 159 -3.31 3.47 15.96
CA ARG A 159 -4.61 3.45 15.28
C ARG A 159 -5.36 2.13 15.49
N ASN A 160 -5.02 1.34 16.53
CA ASN A 160 -5.66 0.10 16.94
C ASN A 160 -5.62 -1.01 15.87
N ALA A 161 -4.52 -1.15 15.14
CA ALA A 161 -4.29 -2.35 14.33
C ALA A 161 -4.30 -3.59 15.22
N ASP A 162 -5.04 -4.62 14.81
CA ASP A 162 -5.06 -5.91 15.51
C ASP A 162 -3.69 -6.58 15.40
N VAL A 163 -3.01 -6.64 16.55
CA VAL A 163 -1.65 -7.17 16.67
C VAL A 163 -1.60 -8.70 16.58
N ASN A 164 -2.76 -9.37 16.78
CA ASN A 164 -2.87 -10.81 16.85
C ASN A 164 -3.42 -11.46 15.57
N LEU A 165 -3.64 -10.68 14.51
CA LEU A 165 -3.92 -11.27 13.20
C LEU A 165 -2.79 -12.22 12.78
N PHE A 166 -3.15 -13.26 12.05
CA PHE A 166 -2.21 -14.24 11.51
C PHE A 166 -2.44 -14.50 10.02
N ASP A 167 -1.37 -14.83 9.32
CA ASP A 167 -1.43 -15.17 7.90
C ASP A 167 -1.95 -16.60 7.67
N ASN A 168 -2.10 -17.01 6.41
CA ASN A 168 -2.61 -18.35 6.06
C ASN A 168 -1.75 -19.52 6.59
N ASN A 169 -0.57 -19.24 7.14
CA ASN A 169 0.29 -20.22 7.79
C ASN A 169 0.21 -20.13 9.33
N GLY A 170 -0.62 -19.26 9.88
CA GLY A 170 -0.73 -18.99 11.31
C GLY A 170 0.35 -18.02 11.84
N VAL A 171 1.13 -17.38 10.94
CA VAL A 171 2.26 -16.52 11.34
C VAL A 171 1.78 -15.13 11.69
N THR A 172 2.08 -14.67 12.92
CA THR A 172 1.73 -13.35 13.44
C THR A 172 2.79 -12.28 13.16
N ALA A 173 2.44 -11.00 13.41
CA ALA A 173 3.39 -9.89 13.37
C ALA A 173 4.54 -10.09 14.38
N LEU A 174 4.25 -10.64 15.58
CA LEU A 174 5.25 -10.94 16.61
C LEU A 174 6.28 -11.98 16.13
N MET A 175 5.81 -13.07 15.50
CA MET A 175 6.69 -14.09 14.90
C MET A 175 7.61 -13.50 13.82
N ARG A 176 7.10 -12.56 13.01
CA ARG A 176 7.91 -11.86 12.00
C ARG A 176 8.98 -10.96 12.63
N ALA A 177 8.63 -10.26 13.70
CA ALA A 177 9.56 -9.43 14.45
C ALA A 177 10.66 -10.27 15.13
N ALA A 178 10.30 -11.41 15.73
CA ALA A 178 11.22 -12.36 16.35
C ALA A 178 12.21 -12.93 15.31
N TYR A 179 11.70 -13.35 14.13
CA TYR A 179 12.55 -13.81 13.02
C TYR A 179 13.50 -12.71 12.53
N GLY A 180 13.03 -11.46 12.48
CA GLY A 180 13.85 -10.31 12.11
C GLY A 180 14.98 -10.01 13.07
N GLY A 181 14.89 -10.47 14.33
CA GLY A 181 15.87 -10.19 15.37
C GLY A 181 15.80 -8.75 15.89
N TYR A 182 14.58 -8.20 16.07
CA TYR A 182 14.36 -6.81 16.46
C TYR A 182 13.77 -6.71 17.88
N PRO A 183 14.60 -6.68 18.97
CA PRO A 183 14.11 -6.67 20.35
C PRO A 183 13.12 -5.53 20.62
N SER A 184 13.46 -4.30 20.23
CA SER A 184 12.60 -3.13 20.45
C SER A 184 11.24 -3.22 19.75
N LEU A 185 11.17 -3.94 18.63
CA LEU A 185 9.91 -4.19 17.93
C LEU A 185 9.10 -5.28 18.65
N VAL A 186 9.76 -6.35 19.09
CA VAL A 186 9.13 -7.43 19.89
C VAL A 186 8.52 -6.85 21.16
N GLU A 187 9.29 -6.07 21.93
CA GLU A 187 8.80 -5.39 23.14
C GLU A 187 7.60 -4.49 22.84
N LYS A 188 7.67 -3.72 21.75
CA LYS A 188 6.56 -2.85 21.36
C LYS A 188 5.30 -3.65 21.03
N LEU A 189 5.40 -4.71 20.24
CA LEU A 189 4.23 -5.54 19.90
C LEU A 189 3.63 -6.18 21.17
N LEU A 190 4.45 -6.68 22.08
CA LEU A 190 3.99 -7.22 23.37
C LEU A 190 3.29 -6.15 24.21
N ALA A 191 3.83 -4.92 24.27
CA ALA A 191 3.22 -3.81 24.99
C ALA A 191 1.83 -3.42 24.43
N TYR A 192 1.57 -3.70 23.13
CA TYR A 192 0.28 -3.54 22.50
C TYR A 192 -0.58 -4.81 22.50
N GLY A 193 -0.22 -5.81 23.32
CA GLY A 193 -1.04 -7.00 23.55
C GLY A 193 -0.81 -8.13 22.55
N ALA A 194 0.35 -8.19 21.90
CA ALA A 194 0.68 -9.36 21.08
C ALA A 194 0.76 -10.61 21.96
N ASP A 195 0.03 -11.66 21.58
CA ASP A 195 0.04 -12.95 22.25
C ASP A 195 1.29 -13.76 21.81
N LYS A 196 2.21 -13.97 22.75
CA LYS A 196 3.46 -14.70 22.50
C LYS A 196 3.25 -16.21 22.39
N ASP A 197 2.14 -16.72 22.87
CA ASP A 197 1.82 -18.15 22.95
C ASP A 197 0.99 -18.62 21.73
N MET A 198 0.59 -17.70 20.82
CA MET A 198 -0.01 -18.10 19.55
C MET A 198 0.95 -18.99 18.76
N THR A 199 0.38 -20.04 18.16
CA THR A 199 1.15 -20.99 17.35
C THR A 199 0.82 -20.88 15.86
N ASP A 200 1.84 -21.08 15.03
CA ASP A 200 1.64 -21.27 13.59
C ASP A 200 1.10 -22.69 13.28
N LYS A 201 0.86 -23.00 12.01
CA LYS A 201 0.37 -24.32 11.57
C LYS A 201 1.34 -25.51 11.87
N GLN A 202 2.58 -25.23 12.23
CA GLN A 202 3.57 -26.20 12.66
C GLN A 202 3.70 -26.29 14.19
N GLY A 203 2.85 -25.58 14.95
CA GLY A 203 2.87 -25.53 16.39
C GLY A 203 4.02 -24.68 16.98
N ARG A 204 4.66 -23.83 16.17
CA ARG A 204 5.76 -22.97 16.61
C ARG A 204 5.22 -21.65 17.16
N VAL A 205 5.75 -21.21 18.31
CA VAL A 205 5.49 -19.89 18.90
C VAL A 205 6.52 -18.85 18.44
N ALA A 206 6.35 -17.59 18.84
CA ALA A 206 7.27 -16.52 18.45
C ALA A 206 8.74 -16.79 18.81
N LEU A 207 9.00 -17.44 19.96
CA LEU A 207 10.34 -17.82 20.40
C LEU A 207 11.04 -18.79 19.43
N ASP A 208 10.30 -19.68 18.78
CA ASP A 208 10.84 -20.65 17.83
C ASP A 208 11.29 -20.02 16.51
N TYR A 209 10.86 -18.79 16.23
CA TYR A 209 11.30 -18.00 15.08
C TYR A 209 12.61 -17.26 15.31
N VAL A 210 13.07 -17.17 16.57
CA VAL A 210 14.29 -16.43 16.92
C VAL A 210 15.51 -17.15 16.36
N ARG A 211 16.28 -16.44 15.52
CA ARG A 211 17.54 -16.95 14.99
C ARG A 211 18.60 -17.02 16.08
N GLU A 212 19.52 -17.99 16.01
CA GLU A 212 20.50 -18.30 17.05
C GLU A 212 21.28 -17.07 17.53
N HIS A 213 21.78 -16.25 16.60
CA HIS A 213 22.55 -15.05 16.94
C HIS A 213 21.74 -13.92 17.63
N CYS A 214 20.40 -14.00 17.61
CA CYS A 214 19.52 -13.06 18.30
C CYS A 214 18.94 -13.64 19.61
N ARG A 215 19.21 -14.91 19.90
CA ARG A 215 18.56 -15.66 20.98
C ARG A 215 18.83 -15.04 22.34
N ALA A 216 20.07 -14.66 22.62
CA ALA A 216 20.46 -14.04 23.88
C ALA A 216 19.68 -12.76 24.22
N GLN A 217 19.22 -12.01 23.20
CA GLN A 217 18.47 -10.77 23.37
C GLN A 217 16.96 -10.99 23.43
N LEU A 218 16.43 -11.94 22.67
CA LEU A 218 14.99 -12.10 22.47
C LEU A 218 14.36 -13.17 23.37
N GLU A 219 15.10 -14.18 23.78
CA GLU A 219 14.58 -15.26 24.64
C GLU A 219 14.08 -14.73 26.01
N PRO A 220 14.78 -13.79 26.70
CA PRO A 220 14.26 -13.22 27.95
C PRO A 220 12.96 -12.43 27.78
N ILE A 221 12.71 -11.87 26.59
CA ILE A 221 11.53 -11.06 26.29
C ILE A 221 10.33 -11.95 25.91
N LEU A 222 10.58 -13.10 25.27
CA LEU A 222 9.54 -14.00 24.74
C LEU A 222 9.22 -15.18 25.67
N ARG A 223 10.00 -15.44 26.71
CA ARG A 223 9.65 -16.37 27.80
C ARG A 223 8.69 -15.72 28.78
#